data_fd106481a864dadee3d5a9a9bbbfc715
#
_entry.id   fd106481a864dadee3d5a9a9bbbfc715
#
_cell.length_a   1.000
_cell.length_b   1.000
_cell.length_c   1.000
_cell.angle_alpha   90.00
_cell.angle_beta   90.00
_cell.angle_gamma   90.00
#
_symmetry.space_group_name_H-M   'P 1'
#
loop_
_entity.id
_entity.type
_entity.pdbx_description
1 polymer ?
#
loop_
_entity_poly.entity_id
_entity_poly.type
_entity_poly.pdbx_seq_one_letter_code
_entity_poly.pdbx_strand_id
1 'polypeptide(L)'
;MKTRQRWSRRDFFKTTGEALGLLAMAASASPAIAETGEGGPPPIKRDPARLRRLLDEMDAKGYQFWSVPRKDGEFLHLLVKATRARNVLEIGTSHGFSAIWMGLGLEETGGRLTTIEIDRERYELARRHVSQAGLSERVTLIKGDAHREVTKIEGSFDFVFLDADKEGQVDYFNKLYPKKLSPGAILAVHNAIRQAESMRDYLKMIRSHPDFDTVIVSATLDDGFCLSYRHRIS
;
A
#
# COMPACT_ATOMS: atom_id res chain seq x y z
N MET A 1 -40.13 17.25 -9.50
CA MET A 1 -40.00 16.01 -8.75
C MET A 1 -39.44 14.96 -9.70
N LYS A 2 -38.15 14.61 -9.60
CA LYS A 2 -37.53 13.51 -10.35
C LYS A 2 -37.38 12.31 -9.43
N THR A 3 -38.14 11.28 -9.71
CA THR A 3 -38.11 9.99 -8.98
C THR A 3 -36.77 9.32 -9.18
N ARG A 4 -36.06 9.04 -8.08
CA ARG A 4 -34.84 8.21 -8.05
C ARG A 4 -35.23 6.75 -8.32
N GLN A 5 -34.82 6.22 -9.46
CA GLN A 5 -34.95 4.81 -9.78
C GLN A 5 -34.01 3.99 -8.90
N ARG A 6 -34.57 3.17 -8.03
CA ARG A 6 -33.83 2.20 -7.17
C ARG A 6 -33.53 0.97 -8.02
N TRP A 7 -32.25 0.76 -8.32
CA TRP A 7 -31.79 -0.48 -8.94
C TRP A 7 -31.83 -1.64 -7.92
N SER A 8 -32.45 -2.76 -8.28
CA SER A 8 -32.47 -3.97 -7.46
C SER A 8 -31.35 -4.93 -7.90
N ARG A 9 -30.89 -5.78 -6.98
CA ARG A 9 -29.87 -6.82 -7.27
C ARG A 9 -30.28 -7.78 -8.40
N ARG A 10 -31.57 -7.87 -8.74
CA ARG A 10 -32.09 -8.71 -9.85
C ARG A 10 -31.91 -8.09 -11.23
N ASP A 11 -31.73 -6.79 -11.34
CA ASP A 11 -31.62 -6.11 -12.63
C ASP A 11 -30.20 -6.20 -13.21
N PHE A 12 -29.20 -6.54 -12.39
CA PHE A 12 -27.81 -6.69 -12.81
C PHE A 12 -27.56 -7.98 -13.64
N PHE A 13 -28.37 -9.01 -13.48
CA PHE A 13 -28.18 -10.30 -14.16
C PHE A 13 -28.98 -10.50 -15.46
N LYS A 14 -29.78 -9.50 -15.87
CA LYS A 14 -30.63 -9.63 -17.08
C LYS A 14 -30.03 -9.05 -18.37
N THR A 15 -28.87 -8.42 -18.32
CA THR A 15 -28.25 -7.75 -19.50
C THR A 15 -27.09 -8.54 -20.14
N THR A 16 -26.88 -9.79 -19.79
CA THR A 16 -25.84 -10.65 -20.41
C THR A 16 -26.37 -11.93 -21.02
N GLY A 17 -27.43 -11.82 -21.80
CA GLY A 17 -27.94 -12.95 -22.56
C GLY A 17 -28.45 -12.47 -23.91
N GLU A 18 -27.57 -12.48 -24.90
CA GLU A 18 -27.85 -12.66 -26.34
C GLU A 18 -26.75 -12.02 -27.19
N ALA A 19 -25.79 -12.83 -27.60
CA ALA A 19 -25.13 -12.80 -28.90
C ALA A 19 -24.04 -13.87 -28.95
N LEU A 20 -24.44 -15.13 -29.25
CA LEU A 20 -23.51 -16.12 -29.80
C LEU A 20 -23.35 -15.84 -31.30
N GLY A 21 -22.29 -15.13 -31.67
CA GLY A 21 -21.78 -15.04 -33.03
C GLY A 21 -20.47 -15.78 -33.11
N LEU A 22 -20.45 -16.96 -33.77
CA LEU A 22 -19.23 -17.68 -34.13
C LEU A 22 -18.36 -16.79 -35.04
N LEU A 23 -17.22 -16.32 -34.52
CA LEU A 23 -16.09 -15.89 -35.36
C LEU A 23 -14.89 -16.75 -34.97
N ALA A 24 -14.52 -17.68 -35.84
CA ALA A 24 -13.24 -18.35 -35.79
C ALA A 24 -12.14 -17.31 -36.06
N MET A 25 -11.39 -16.95 -35.03
CA MET A 25 -10.18 -16.15 -35.19
C MET A 25 -8.96 -17.03 -35.04
N ALA A 26 -8.13 -16.98 -36.07
CA ALA A 26 -6.82 -17.58 -36.14
C ALA A 26 -5.98 -17.13 -34.91
N ALA A 27 -5.43 -18.12 -34.20
CA ALA A 27 -4.46 -17.88 -33.15
C ALA A 27 -3.17 -17.32 -33.77
N SER A 28 -3.01 -16.01 -33.77
CA SER A 28 -1.71 -15.40 -33.95
C SER A 28 -0.98 -15.49 -32.62
N ALA A 29 0.04 -16.35 -32.57
CA ALA A 29 0.96 -16.43 -31.45
C ALA A 29 1.65 -15.05 -31.30
N SER A 30 1.27 -14.31 -30.29
CA SER A 30 2.05 -13.16 -29.84
C SER A 30 3.44 -13.65 -29.39
N PRO A 31 4.54 -13.02 -29.82
CA PRO A 31 5.84 -13.37 -29.29
C PRO A 31 5.83 -13.17 -27.78
N ALA A 32 6.23 -14.20 -27.05
CA ALA A 32 6.50 -14.10 -25.62
C ALA A 32 7.49 -12.94 -25.42
N ILE A 33 7.02 -11.89 -24.73
CA ILE A 33 7.92 -10.86 -24.23
C ILE A 33 8.82 -11.58 -23.25
N ALA A 34 10.09 -11.75 -23.64
CA ALA A 34 11.11 -12.24 -22.73
C ALA A 34 11.13 -11.30 -21.55
N GLU A 35 10.65 -11.76 -20.40
CA GLU A 35 10.85 -11.11 -19.12
C GLU A 35 12.37 -11.06 -18.90
N THR A 36 12.99 -9.91 -19.16
CA THR A 36 14.33 -9.62 -18.66
C THR A 36 14.16 -9.41 -17.16
N GLY A 37 14.15 -10.54 -16.45
CA GLY A 37 14.00 -10.56 -15.01
C GLY A 37 15.30 -10.09 -14.36
N GLU A 38 15.34 -8.82 -13.97
CA GLU A 38 16.08 -8.48 -12.77
C GLU A 38 15.24 -8.89 -11.57
N GLY A 39 15.26 -10.17 -11.25
CA GLY A 39 14.66 -10.73 -10.05
C GLY A 39 15.34 -10.12 -8.83
N GLY A 40 14.54 -9.54 -7.92
CA GLY A 40 15.06 -9.13 -6.61
C GLY A 40 15.74 -10.31 -5.90
N PRO A 41 16.44 -10.06 -4.79
CA PRO A 41 17.15 -11.10 -4.05
C PRO A 41 16.22 -12.28 -3.74
N PRO A 42 16.71 -13.54 -3.79
CA PRO A 42 15.88 -14.72 -3.57
C PRO A 42 15.27 -14.69 -2.16
N PRO A 43 14.12 -15.36 -1.96
CA PRO A 43 13.49 -15.43 -0.64
C PRO A 43 14.45 -16.07 0.37
N ILE A 44 14.62 -15.42 1.50
CA ILE A 44 15.48 -15.90 2.58
C ILE A 44 14.79 -17.10 3.25
N LYS A 45 15.49 -18.24 3.35
CA LYS A 45 15.03 -19.36 4.16
C LYS A 45 15.01 -18.93 5.64
N ARG A 46 13.84 -18.63 6.17
CA ARG A 46 13.64 -18.27 7.57
C ARG A 46 12.85 -19.37 8.29
N ASP A 47 13.03 -19.46 9.61
CA ASP A 47 12.18 -20.29 10.46
C ASP A 47 10.79 -19.64 10.59
N PRO A 48 9.71 -20.25 10.09
CA PRO A 48 8.36 -19.68 10.18
C PRO A 48 7.89 -19.50 11.63
N ALA A 49 8.32 -20.36 12.55
CA ALA A 49 7.96 -20.26 13.96
C ALA A 49 8.62 -19.05 14.62
N ARG A 50 9.87 -18.75 14.25
CA ARG A 50 10.57 -17.56 14.74
C ARG A 50 9.92 -16.27 14.22
N LEU A 51 9.56 -16.23 12.95
CA LEU A 51 8.85 -15.09 12.37
C LEU A 51 7.50 -14.88 13.06
N ARG A 52 6.73 -15.94 13.28
CA ARG A 52 5.43 -15.84 13.96
C ARG A 52 5.60 -15.27 15.37
N ARG A 53 6.54 -15.79 16.17
CA ARG A 53 6.83 -15.26 17.53
C ARG A 53 7.19 -13.78 17.48
N LEU A 54 8.05 -13.36 16.55
CA LEU A 54 8.38 -11.94 16.38
C LEU A 54 7.14 -11.09 16.12
N LEU A 55 6.29 -11.50 15.19
CA LEU A 55 5.05 -10.77 14.86
C LEU A 55 4.07 -10.75 16.04
N ASP A 56 3.98 -11.83 16.83
CA ASP A 56 3.13 -11.90 18.02
C ASP A 56 3.64 -10.97 19.13
N GLU A 57 4.96 -10.91 19.36
CA GLU A 57 5.59 -9.99 20.31
C GLU A 57 5.43 -8.52 19.90
N MET A 58 5.55 -8.23 18.62
CA MET A 58 5.37 -6.87 18.10
C MET A 58 3.91 -6.42 18.21
N ASP A 59 2.97 -7.29 17.86
CA ASP A 59 1.53 -7.01 17.94
C ASP A 59 1.09 -6.73 19.39
N ALA A 60 1.55 -7.55 20.35
CA ALA A 60 1.27 -7.37 21.77
C ALA A 60 1.76 -6.02 22.33
N LYS A 61 2.77 -5.41 21.71
CA LYS A 61 3.32 -4.10 22.09
C LYS A 61 2.86 -2.96 21.16
N GLY A 62 2.07 -3.25 20.16
CA GLY A 62 1.71 -2.32 19.10
C GLY A 62 1.15 -0.99 19.59
N TYR A 63 0.31 -1.00 20.63
CA TYR A 63 -0.24 0.20 21.23
C TYR A 63 0.83 1.19 21.76
N GLN A 64 1.94 0.68 22.31
CA GLN A 64 3.04 1.51 22.84
C GLN A 64 3.78 2.26 21.72
N PHE A 65 3.72 1.73 20.51
CA PHE A 65 4.45 2.23 19.35
C PHE A 65 3.56 2.89 18.30
N TRP A 66 2.26 3.07 18.56
CA TRP A 66 1.31 3.60 17.56
C TRP A 66 1.29 2.77 16.27
N SER A 67 1.47 1.48 16.42
CA SER A 67 1.54 0.56 15.29
C SER A 67 0.16 0.22 14.76
N VAL A 68 0.09 -0.10 13.49
CA VAL A 68 -1.14 -0.68 12.91
C VAL A 68 -1.52 -1.98 13.61
N PRO A 69 -2.81 -2.28 13.79
CA PRO A 69 -3.26 -3.60 14.24
C PRO A 69 -2.84 -4.70 13.26
N ARG A 70 -2.74 -5.94 13.75
CA ARG A 70 -2.38 -7.11 12.91
C ARG A 70 -3.20 -7.23 11.63
N LYS A 71 -4.51 -7.05 11.70
CA LYS A 71 -5.40 -7.13 10.52
C LYS A 71 -5.06 -6.11 9.44
N ASP A 72 -4.63 -4.92 9.84
CA ASP A 72 -4.21 -3.88 8.90
C ASP A 72 -2.86 -4.21 8.28
N GLY A 73 -1.93 -4.83 9.05
CA GLY A 73 -0.69 -5.37 8.52
C GLY A 73 -0.95 -6.47 7.48
N GLU A 74 -1.83 -7.44 7.80
CA GLU A 74 -2.26 -8.51 6.90
C GLU A 74 -2.93 -7.94 5.63
N PHE A 75 -3.72 -6.89 5.78
CA PHE A 75 -4.36 -6.19 4.65
C PHE A 75 -3.33 -5.52 3.74
N LEU A 76 -2.34 -4.81 4.29
CA LEU A 76 -1.23 -4.22 3.54
C LEU A 76 -0.42 -5.30 2.79
N HIS A 77 -0.13 -6.43 3.45
CA HIS A 77 0.52 -7.57 2.81
C HIS A 77 -0.28 -8.07 1.58
N LEU A 78 -1.60 -8.26 1.75
CA LEU A 78 -2.47 -8.68 0.67
C LEU A 78 -2.50 -7.65 -0.48
N LEU A 79 -2.60 -6.36 -0.16
CA LEU A 79 -2.62 -5.29 -1.17
C LEU A 79 -1.32 -5.26 -1.98
N VAL A 80 -0.15 -5.34 -1.33
CA VAL A 80 1.15 -5.39 -2.00
C VAL A 80 1.21 -6.55 -3.01
N LYS A 81 0.74 -7.73 -2.62
CA LYS A 81 0.68 -8.90 -3.51
C LYS A 81 -0.31 -8.73 -4.65
N ALA A 82 -1.55 -8.32 -4.33
CA ALA A 82 -2.64 -8.17 -5.30
C ALA A 82 -2.33 -7.14 -6.38
N THR A 83 -1.64 -6.05 -6.02
CA THR A 83 -1.23 -5.01 -6.95
C THR A 83 0.10 -5.31 -7.65
N ARG A 84 0.78 -6.39 -7.24
CA ARG A 84 2.13 -6.75 -7.71
C ARG A 84 3.13 -5.60 -7.51
N ALA A 85 3.01 -4.88 -6.39
CA ALA A 85 3.85 -3.74 -6.08
C ALA A 85 5.33 -4.12 -6.04
N ARG A 86 6.18 -3.28 -6.59
CA ARG A 86 7.65 -3.49 -6.65
C ARG A 86 8.43 -2.36 -6.00
N ASN A 87 7.93 -1.13 -6.08
CA ASN A 87 8.56 0.05 -5.50
C ASN A 87 7.62 0.66 -4.47
N VAL A 88 7.80 0.27 -3.22
CA VAL A 88 6.92 0.68 -2.12
C VAL A 88 7.57 1.75 -1.27
N LEU A 89 6.80 2.77 -0.91
CA LEU A 89 7.18 3.78 0.08
C LEU A 89 6.26 3.69 1.29
N GLU A 90 6.83 3.76 2.48
CA GLU A 90 6.10 3.95 3.72
C GLU A 90 6.57 5.23 4.41
N ILE A 91 5.62 6.02 4.90
CA ILE A 91 5.88 7.19 5.74
C ILE A 91 5.29 6.94 7.12
N GLY A 92 6.16 6.81 8.12
CA GLY A 92 5.81 6.38 9.47
C GLY A 92 6.08 4.89 9.70
N THR A 93 7.33 4.54 9.95
CA THR A 93 7.77 3.15 10.18
C THR A 93 7.39 2.63 11.56
N SER A 94 7.41 3.52 12.56
CA SER A 94 7.32 3.15 13.97
C SER A 94 8.34 2.05 14.32
N HIS A 95 7.92 0.97 14.97
CA HIS A 95 8.80 -0.16 15.30
C HIS A 95 8.90 -1.22 14.17
N GLY A 96 8.33 -0.94 12.98
CA GLY A 96 8.52 -1.74 11.77
C GLY A 96 7.48 -2.82 11.49
N PHE A 97 6.33 -2.81 12.15
CA PHE A 97 5.34 -3.88 12.02
C PHE A 97 4.69 -3.91 10.63
N SER A 98 4.18 -2.78 10.14
CA SER A 98 3.66 -2.63 8.78
C SER A 98 4.73 -2.88 7.72
N ALA A 99 5.96 -2.38 7.96
CA ALA A 99 7.09 -2.60 7.07
C ALA A 99 7.43 -4.09 6.90
N ILE A 100 7.32 -4.89 7.97
CA ILE A 100 7.53 -6.35 7.89
C ILE A 100 6.40 -6.99 7.08
N TRP A 101 5.12 -6.66 7.33
CA TRP A 101 4.01 -7.21 6.58
C TRP A 101 4.10 -6.89 5.08
N MET A 102 4.40 -5.65 4.72
CA MET A 102 4.63 -5.27 3.32
C MET A 102 5.87 -5.95 2.75
N GLY A 103 6.97 -6.00 3.50
CA GLY A 103 8.19 -6.68 3.11
C GLY A 103 8.01 -8.17 2.80
N LEU A 104 7.17 -8.88 3.58
CA LEU A 104 6.78 -10.26 3.30
C LEU A 104 5.98 -10.39 2.00
N GLY A 105 5.10 -9.43 1.70
CA GLY A 105 4.39 -9.37 0.41
C GLY A 105 5.34 -9.14 -0.76
N LEU A 106 6.35 -8.31 -0.55
CA LEU A 106 7.36 -7.97 -1.57
C LEU A 106 8.31 -9.13 -1.89
N GLU A 107 8.41 -10.16 -1.06
CA GLU A 107 9.15 -11.36 -1.41
C GLU A 107 8.55 -12.09 -2.60
N GLU A 108 7.22 -12.09 -2.70
CA GLU A 108 6.52 -12.71 -3.81
C GLU A 108 6.58 -11.86 -5.09
N THR A 109 6.51 -10.54 -4.96
CA THR A 109 6.53 -9.62 -6.11
C THR A 109 7.93 -9.30 -6.62
N GLY A 110 8.98 -9.62 -5.84
CA GLY A 110 10.37 -9.27 -6.15
C GLY A 110 10.71 -7.80 -5.87
N GLY A 111 9.83 -7.05 -5.19
CA GLY A 111 9.96 -5.63 -4.95
C GLY A 111 10.80 -5.25 -3.73
N ARG A 112 10.84 -3.94 -3.46
CA ARG A 112 11.55 -3.31 -2.32
C ARG A 112 10.67 -2.26 -1.65
N LEU A 113 10.88 -2.08 -0.35
CA LEU A 113 10.26 -1.06 0.47
C LEU A 113 11.31 -0.04 0.93
N THR A 114 11.00 1.24 0.77
CA THR A 114 11.68 2.33 1.49
C THR A 114 10.73 2.85 2.56
N THR A 115 11.18 2.96 3.80
CA THR A 115 10.37 3.43 4.92
C THR A 115 11.11 4.50 5.72
N ILE A 116 10.37 5.51 6.21
CA ILE A 116 10.94 6.70 6.85
C ILE A 116 10.40 6.80 8.28
N GLU A 117 11.31 6.98 9.25
CA GLU A 117 10.99 7.18 10.66
C GLU A 117 11.76 8.38 11.24
N ILE A 118 11.03 9.28 11.89
CA ILE A 118 11.62 10.48 12.49
C ILE A 118 12.21 10.22 13.86
N ASP A 119 11.62 9.30 14.64
CA ASP A 119 12.07 8.96 15.98
C ASP A 119 13.27 8.01 15.95
N ARG A 120 14.32 8.34 16.66
CA ARG A 120 15.55 7.54 16.65
C ARG A 120 15.38 6.16 17.31
N GLU A 121 14.66 6.10 18.40
CA GLU A 121 14.51 4.84 19.14
C GLU A 121 13.63 3.87 18.36
N ARG A 122 12.55 4.36 17.77
CA ARG A 122 11.66 3.58 16.87
C ARG A 122 12.41 3.12 15.64
N TYR A 123 13.18 3.99 15.00
CA TYR A 123 14.02 3.62 13.85
C TYR A 123 14.98 2.49 14.18
N GLU A 124 15.73 2.56 15.30
CA GLU A 124 16.65 1.51 15.70
C GLU A 124 15.93 0.20 16.07
N LEU A 125 14.74 0.31 16.65
CA LEU A 125 13.90 -0.84 16.93
C LEU A 125 13.40 -1.50 15.65
N ALA A 126 12.87 -0.71 14.71
CA ALA A 126 12.43 -1.19 13.40
C ALA A 126 13.56 -1.88 12.63
N ARG A 127 14.76 -1.30 12.65
CA ARG A 127 15.95 -1.91 12.02
C ARG A 127 16.26 -3.30 12.59
N ARG A 128 16.17 -3.47 13.90
CA ARG A 128 16.35 -4.78 14.54
C ARG A 128 15.25 -5.77 14.15
N HIS A 129 13.97 -5.34 14.17
CA HIS A 129 12.85 -6.20 13.81
C HIS A 129 12.89 -6.63 12.35
N VAL A 130 13.18 -5.72 11.43
CA VAL A 130 13.35 -6.02 9.99
C VAL A 130 14.48 -7.03 9.78
N SER A 131 15.60 -6.86 10.48
CA SER A 131 16.70 -7.83 10.44
C SER A 131 16.31 -9.19 11.01
N GLN A 132 15.61 -9.24 12.14
CA GLN A 132 15.11 -10.50 12.74
C GLN A 132 14.09 -11.21 11.84
N ALA A 133 13.29 -10.43 11.09
CA ALA A 133 12.38 -10.93 10.08
C ALA A 133 13.10 -11.39 8.79
N GLY A 134 14.43 -11.19 8.68
CA GLY A 134 15.19 -11.55 7.48
C GLY A 134 14.86 -10.70 6.25
N LEU A 135 14.48 -9.45 6.45
CA LEU A 135 14.02 -8.55 5.36
C LEU A 135 14.98 -7.41 5.05
N SER A 136 16.21 -7.43 5.59
CA SER A 136 17.19 -6.34 5.43
C SER A 136 17.54 -6.03 3.97
N GLU A 137 17.48 -7.02 3.08
CA GLU A 137 17.75 -6.85 1.64
C GLU A 137 16.57 -6.23 0.88
N ARG A 138 15.36 -6.21 1.49
CA ARG A 138 14.14 -5.73 0.85
C ARG A 138 13.60 -4.43 1.43
N VAL A 139 13.93 -4.15 2.70
CA VAL A 139 13.43 -3.00 3.43
C VAL A 139 14.58 -2.06 3.75
N THR A 140 14.56 -0.90 3.13
CA THR A 140 15.50 0.21 3.39
C THR A 140 14.85 1.18 4.36
N LEU A 141 15.47 1.39 5.53
CA LEU A 141 15.01 2.34 6.53
C LEU A 141 15.79 3.65 6.42
N ILE A 142 15.06 4.76 6.40
CA ILE A 142 15.61 6.11 6.43
C ILE A 142 15.23 6.77 7.75
N LYS A 143 16.22 7.20 8.52
CA LYS A 143 15.99 8.02 9.70
C LYS A 143 15.91 9.49 9.33
N GLY A 144 14.76 10.10 9.49
CA GLY A 144 14.60 11.53 9.20
C GLY A 144 13.15 12.00 9.22
N ASP A 145 12.99 13.28 9.02
CA ASP A 145 11.70 13.93 8.83
C ASP A 145 11.18 13.62 7.41
N ALA A 146 10.09 12.90 7.30
CA ALA A 146 9.53 12.48 6.02
C ALA A 146 9.15 13.66 5.12
N HIS A 147 8.75 14.80 5.69
CA HIS A 147 8.53 16.04 4.93
C HIS A 147 9.74 16.51 4.14
N ARG A 148 10.95 16.16 4.60
CA ARG A 148 12.22 16.47 3.93
C ARG A 148 12.77 15.29 3.15
N GLU A 149 12.70 14.08 3.72
CA GLU A 149 13.34 12.91 3.12
C GLU A 149 12.64 12.45 1.84
N VAL A 150 11.31 12.53 1.76
CA VAL A 150 10.53 12.17 0.55
C VAL A 150 11.02 12.90 -0.71
N THR A 151 11.44 14.16 -0.57
CA THR A 151 11.93 14.94 -1.73
C THR A 151 13.26 14.45 -2.28
N LYS A 152 14.09 13.81 -1.43
CA LYS A 152 15.44 13.34 -1.76
C LYS A 152 15.45 11.93 -2.38
N ILE A 153 14.40 11.15 -2.15
CA ILE A 153 14.31 9.78 -2.70
C ILE A 153 14.05 9.88 -4.20
N GLU A 154 14.87 9.21 -4.99
CA GLU A 154 14.71 9.15 -6.44
C GLU A 154 13.73 8.07 -6.89
N GLY A 155 13.25 8.21 -8.13
CA GLY A 155 12.33 7.26 -8.73
C GLY A 155 10.85 7.52 -8.40
N SER A 156 10.02 6.55 -8.76
CA SER A 156 8.58 6.57 -8.51
C SER A 156 8.12 5.28 -7.83
N PHE A 157 7.01 5.39 -7.13
CA PHE A 157 6.42 4.31 -6.33
C PHE A 157 5.13 3.84 -6.97
N ASP A 158 4.91 2.54 -6.95
CA ASP A 158 3.67 1.89 -7.39
C ASP A 158 2.74 1.56 -6.21
N PHE A 159 3.25 1.65 -4.98
CA PHE A 159 2.46 1.57 -3.76
C PHE A 159 3.04 2.51 -2.71
N VAL A 160 2.18 3.33 -2.09
CA VAL A 160 2.58 4.24 -1.00
C VAL A 160 1.67 4.02 0.20
N PHE A 161 2.26 3.87 1.38
CA PHE A 161 1.55 3.80 2.65
C PHE A 161 1.90 5.01 3.53
N LEU A 162 0.88 5.79 3.93
CA LEU A 162 1.02 6.97 4.77
C LEU A 162 0.40 6.72 6.15
N ASP A 163 1.23 6.64 7.17
CA ASP A 163 0.83 6.45 8.56
C ASP A 163 1.65 7.29 9.55
N ALA A 164 2.05 8.49 9.15
CA ALA A 164 2.67 9.49 10.03
C ALA A 164 1.63 10.51 10.53
N ASP A 165 2.05 11.77 10.72
CA ASP A 165 1.19 12.88 11.15
C ASP A 165 0.01 13.09 10.19
N LYS A 166 -1.18 13.29 10.73
CA LYS A 166 -2.41 13.31 9.94
C LYS A 166 -2.65 14.66 9.26
N GLU A 167 -2.21 15.73 9.87
CA GLU A 167 -2.25 17.09 9.31
C GLU A 167 -1.29 17.25 8.12
N GLY A 168 -0.22 16.45 8.06
CA GLY A 168 0.79 16.48 6.98
C GLY A 168 0.39 15.78 5.69
N GLN A 169 -0.77 15.10 5.62
CA GLN A 169 -1.13 14.26 4.49
C GLN A 169 -1.20 15.00 3.14
N VAL A 170 -1.67 16.26 3.14
CA VAL A 170 -1.70 17.09 1.92
C VAL A 170 -0.28 17.41 1.44
N ASP A 171 0.64 17.70 2.35
CA ASP A 171 2.04 17.97 2.01
C ASP A 171 2.73 16.73 1.43
N TYR A 172 2.54 15.56 2.05
CA TYR A 172 3.05 14.30 1.50
C TYR A 172 2.50 14.02 0.10
N PHE A 173 1.20 14.18 -0.09
CA PHE A 173 0.59 14.02 -1.41
C PHE A 173 1.23 14.95 -2.46
N ASN A 174 1.36 16.24 -2.17
CA ASN A 174 1.93 17.22 -3.09
C ASN A 174 3.40 16.95 -3.44
N LYS A 175 4.16 16.31 -2.54
CA LYS A 175 5.54 15.90 -2.79
C LYS A 175 5.65 14.62 -3.62
N LEU A 176 4.64 13.78 -3.53
CA LEU A 176 4.58 12.50 -4.26
C LEU A 176 3.96 12.67 -5.65
N TYR A 177 2.87 13.40 -5.73
CA TYR A 177 2.13 13.58 -7.00
C TYR A 177 2.60 14.85 -7.74
N PRO A 178 2.71 14.81 -9.09
CA PRO A 178 2.52 13.63 -9.95
C PRO A 178 3.78 12.79 -10.18
N LYS A 179 4.97 13.27 -9.77
CA LYS A 179 6.26 12.75 -10.25
C LYS A 179 6.69 11.44 -9.62
N LYS A 180 6.37 11.25 -8.33
CA LYS A 180 6.82 10.09 -7.55
C LYS A 180 5.76 9.01 -7.35
N LEU A 181 4.52 9.21 -7.82
CA LEU A 181 3.50 8.18 -7.91
C LEU A 181 3.43 7.67 -9.35
N SER A 182 3.61 6.39 -9.57
CA SER A 182 3.46 5.79 -10.90
C SER A 182 2.00 5.81 -11.35
N PRO A 183 1.70 5.92 -12.65
CA PRO A 183 0.36 5.61 -13.15
C PRO A 183 -0.04 4.18 -12.76
N GLY A 184 -1.21 3.99 -12.17
CA GLY A 184 -1.66 2.72 -11.59
C GLY A 184 -1.21 2.47 -10.16
N ALA A 185 -0.54 3.44 -9.52
CA ALA A 185 -0.14 3.33 -8.12
C ALA A 185 -1.35 3.30 -7.16
N ILE A 186 -1.16 2.61 -6.05
CA ILE A 186 -2.06 2.67 -4.88
C ILE A 186 -1.45 3.60 -3.84
N LEU A 187 -2.25 4.53 -3.35
CA LEU A 187 -1.96 5.34 -2.18
C LEU A 187 -2.91 4.92 -1.04
N ALA A 188 -2.36 4.32 0.00
CA ALA A 188 -3.07 3.85 1.19
C ALA A 188 -2.75 4.78 2.36
N VAL A 189 -3.78 5.38 2.96
CA VAL A 189 -3.64 6.29 4.11
C VAL A 189 -4.39 5.70 5.29
N HIS A 190 -3.69 5.51 6.40
CA HIS A 190 -4.24 4.90 7.62
C HIS A 190 -5.03 5.89 8.49
N ASN A 191 -5.89 5.36 9.34
CA ASN A 191 -6.78 6.09 10.26
C ASN A 191 -7.81 7.01 9.57
N ALA A 192 -8.17 6.72 8.33
CA ALA A 192 -9.09 7.55 7.54
C ALA A 192 -10.53 7.62 8.08
N ILE A 193 -10.89 6.76 9.04
CA ILE A 193 -12.15 6.82 9.78
C ILE A 193 -11.91 7.46 11.14
N ARG A 194 -11.01 6.90 11.94
CA ARG A 194 -10.79 7.32 13.33
C ARG A 194 -10.25 8.74 13.45
N GLN A 195 -9.39 9.16 12.52
CA GLN A 195 -8.77 10.49 12.51
C GLN A 195 -9.20 11.32 11.28
N ALA A 196 -10.41 11.08 10.76
CA ALA A 196 -10.93 11.76 9.59
C ALA A 196 -10.90 13.29 9.71
N GLU A 197 -11.12 13.82 10.92
CA GLU A 197 -11.13 15.27 11.17
C GLU A 197 -9.74 15.88 11.01
N SER A 198 -8.70 15.23 11.54
CA SER A 198 -7.30 15.71 11.41
C SER A 198 -6.80 15.67 9.97
N MET A 199 -7.36 14.83 9.13
CA MET A 199 -7.00 14.73 7.69
C MET A 199 -8.12 15.18 6.76
N ARG A 200 -9.05 15.99 7.24
CA ARG A 200 -10.24 16.43 6.49
C ARG A 200 -9.90 17.03 5.12
N ASP A 201 -8.91 17.91 5.08
CA ASP A 201 -8.52 18.61 3.85
C ASP A 201 -7.93 17.63 2.83
N TYR A 202 -7.12 16.68 3.29
CA TYR A 202 -6.63 15.59 2.46
C TYR A 202 -7.77 14.72 1.91
N LEU A 203 -8.67 14.25 2.76
CA LEU A 203 -9.80 13.40 2.36
C LEU A 203 -10.74 14.11 1.39
N LYS A 204 -10.96 15.42 1.57
CA LYS A 204 -11.74 16.23 0.63
C LYS A 204 -11.03 16.33 -0.72
N MET A 205 -9.75 16.65 -0.72
CA MET A 205 -8.93 16.81 -1.92
C MET A 205 -8.87 15.50 -2.73
N ILE A 206 -8.48 14.38 -2.10
CA ILE A 206 -8.24 13.13 -2.82
C ILE A 206 -9.51 12.51 -3.39
N ARG A 207 -10.64 12.65 -2.69
CA ARG A 207 -11.95 12.14 -3.15
C ARG A 207 -12.53 12.90 -4.34
N SER A 208 -12.07 14.12 -4.60
CA SER A 208 -12.46 14.94 -5.74
C SER A 208 -11.36 15.07 -6.80
N HIS A 209 -10.21 14.43 -6.59
CA HIS A 209 -9.08 14.54 -7.50
C HIS A 209 -9.36 13.81 -8.82
N PRO A 210 -9.23 14.49 -9.99
CA PRO A 210 -9.63 13.90 -11.28
C PRO A 210 -8.83 12.67 -11.69
N ASP A 211 -7.62 12.49 -11.18
CA ASP A 211 -6.72 11.39 -11.54
C ASP A 211 -6.77 10.21 -10.56
N PHE A 212 -7.71 10.20 -9.62
CA PHE A 212 -7.79 9.15 -8.61
C PHE A 212 -9.21 8.61 -8.41
N ASP A 213 -9.33 7.29 -8.36
CA ASP A 213 -10.49 6.62 -7.77
C ASP A 213 -10.21 6.37 -6.29
N THR A 214 -11.07 6.88 -5.41
CA THR A 214 -10.86 6.83 -3.96
C THR A 214 -12.02 6.19 -3.23
N VAL A 215 -11.70 5.27 -2.31
CA VAL A 215 -12.66 4.63 -1.39
C VAL A 215 -12.10 4.63 0.03
N ILE A 216 -12.98 4.82 1.02
CA ILE A 216 -12.65 4.60 2.44
C ILE A 216 -13.20 3.23 2.83
N VAL A 217 -12.31 2.37 3.34
CA VAL A 217 -12.65 1.01 3.78
C VAL A 217 -12.27 0.81 5.24
N SER A 218 -13.06 0.01 5.95
CA SER A 218 -12.74 -0.43 7.30
C SER A 218 -12.13 -1.82 7.22
N ALA A 219 -10.80 -1.92 7.38
CA ALA A 219 -10.10 -3.20 7.50
C ALA A 219 -10.08 -3.67 8.97
N THR A 220 -9.94 -2.74 9.90
CA THR A 220 -10.22 -2.91 11.33
C THR A 220 -11.32 -1.97 11.78
N LEU A 221 -11.89 -2.22 12.97
CA LEU A 221 -13.16 -1.64 13.41
C LEU A 221 -13.24 -0.10 13.30
N ASP A 222 -12.18 0.64 13.68
CA ASP A 222 -12.26 2.08 13.85
C ASP A 222 -11.24 2.89 13.05
N ASP A 223 -10.14 2.28 12.62
CA ASP A 223 -9.02 3.02 12.02
C ASP A 223 -9.32 3.42 10.57
N GLY A 224 -9.62 2.44 9.73
CA GLY A 224 -9.95 2.65 8.33
C GLY A 224 -8.80 3.06 7.43
N PHE A 225 -8.90 2.69 6.15
CA PHE A 225 -7.99 3.13 5.11
C PHE A 225 -8.70 4.02 4.10
N CYS A 226 -8.06 5.10 3.69
CA CYS A 226 -8.37 5.77 2.44
C CYS A 226 -7.48 5.16 1.36
N LEU A 227 -8.08 4.40 0.45
CA LEU A 227 -7.40 3.80 -0.69
C LEU A 227 -7.67 4.61 -1.94
N SER A 228 -6.62 5.08 -2.59
CA SER A 228 -6.69 5.86 -3.82
C SER A 228 -5.88 5.20 -4.91
N TYR A 229 -6.52 4.89 -6.03
CA TYR A 229 -5.89 4.35 -7.23
C TYR A 229 -5.63 5.47 -8.22
N ARG A 230 -4.39 5.69 -8.60
CA ARG A 230 -4.02 6.65 -9.64
C ARG A 230 -4.34 6.10 -11.02
N HIS A 231 -5.09 6.84 -11.83
CA HIS A 231 -5.41 6.44 -13.19
C HIS A 231 -4.13 6.20 -14.02
N ARG A 232 -4.18 5.20 -14.92
CA ARG A 232 -3.05 4.89 -15.82
C ARG A 232 -3.00 5.83 -17.01
N ILE A 233 -4.14 6.38 -17.38
CA ILE A 233 -4.31 7.29 -18.50
C ILE A 233 -5.01 8.52 -17.95
N SER A 234 -4.38 9.66 -18.03
CA SER A 234 -4.97 10.98 -17.81
C SER A 234 -5.01 11.72 -19.13
#